data_d12756c05e0767555f932cba4450a46f
#
_entry.id   d12756c05e0767555f932cba4450a46f
#
_cell.length_a   1.000
_cell.length_b   1.000
_cell.length_c   1.000
_cell.angle_alpha   90.00
_cell.angle_beta   90.00
_cell.angle_gamma   90.00
#
_symmetry.space_group_name_H-M   'P 1'
#
loop_
_entity.id
_entity.type
_entity.pdbx_description
1 polymer ?
#
loop_
_entity_poly.entity_id
_entity_poly.type
_entity_poly.pdbx_seq_one_letter_code
_entity_poly.pdbx_strand_id
1 'polypeptide(L)'
;EASLLGERQMRFLDDWASDWSGPSYMKVVLSQTNFASVHTIPEDAMSGAVLPGLPVPEPGDYVLGDKIAADMDSNGWPQDRRDEVLTLLQSCSAFHIAGDQHLATVVCHGIEEFGDAAFTFTGPALNNIWPRRWWPPVSRQEAPLDSDRTYTGDFFDGFGNRVTVHAAANPRASGLEPSIIRDRVTG
;
A
#
# COMPACT_ATOMS: atom_id res chain seq x y z
N GLU A 1 11.69 -24.02 -0.83
CA GLU A 1 11.14 -22.68 -1.01
C GLU A 1 10.46 -22.23 0.28
N ALA A 2 10.71 -21.01 0.71
CA ALA A 2 10.04 -20.46 1.88
C ALA A 2 8.68 -19.89 1.45
N SER A 3 7.65 -20.23 2.18
CA SER A 3 6.31 -19.66 2.01
C SER A 3 5.91 -18.91 3.28
N LEU A 4 5.33 -17.72 3.15
CA LEU A 4 4.89 -16.94 4.31
C LEU A 4 3.83 -17.69 5.11
N LEU A 5 2.86 -18.26 4.42
CA LEU A 5 1.77 -19.03 5.02
C LEU A 5 1.94 -20.51 4.67
N GLY A 6 2.18 -21.33 5.70
CA GLY A 6 2.20 -22.77 5.52
C GLY A 6 0.79 -23.36 5.34
N GLU A 7 0.73 -24.63 4.91
CA GLU A 7 -0.51 -25.35 4.62
C GLU A 7 -1.55 -25.30 5.76
N ARG A 8 -1.09 -25.33 7.01
CA ARG A 8 -1.99 -25.24 8.18
C ARG A 8 -2.66 -23.88 8.28
N GLN A 9 -1.92 -22.81 7.99
CA GLN A 9 -2.43 -21.44 8.04
C GLN A 9 -3.39 -21.19 6.87
N MET A 10 -3.06 -21.68 5.68
CA MET A 10 -3.94 -21.59 4.52
C MET A 10 -5.26 -22.31 4.77
N ARG A 11 -5.23 -23.54 5.30
CA ARG A 11 -6.48 -24.25 5.69
C ARG A 11 -7.29 -23.48 6.73
N PHE A 12 -6.61 -22.90 7.72
CA PHE A 12 -7.31 -22.08 8.72
C PHE A 12 -8.00 -20.87 8.07
N LEU A 13 -7.33 -20.19 7.13
CA LEU A 13 -7.93 -19.05 6.42
C LEU A 13 -9.12 -19.48 5.54
N ASP A 14 -9.01 -20.62 4.88
CA ASP A 14 -10.10 -21.15 4.04
C ASP A 14 -11.33 -21.53 4.88
N ASP A 15 -11.12 -22.25 5.98
CA ASP A 15 -12.18 -22.57 6.96
C ASP A 15 -12.79 -21.29 7.52
N TRP A 16 -11.98 -20.32 7.92
CA TRP A 16 -12.44 -19.05 8.44
C TRP A 16 -13.20 -18.23 7.38
N ALA A 17 -12.75 -18.20 6.14
CA ALA A 17 -13.42 -17.48 5.06
C ALA A 17 -14.82 -18.05 4.80
N SER A 18 -14.97 -19.35 4.91
CA SER A 18 -16.22 -20.06 4.66
C SER A 18 -17.19 -20.07 5.86
N ASP A 19 -16.66 -19.92 7.08
CA ASP A 19 -17.48 -20.00 8.31
C ASP A 19 -18.21 -18.69 8.58
N TRP A 20 -19.53 -18.70 8.36
CA TRP A 20 -20.46 -17.63 8.71
C TRP A 20 -21.41 -18.04 9.84
N SER A 21 -21.05 -19.06 10.62
CA SER A 21 -21.80 -19.45 11.80
C SER A 21 -21.78 -18.39 12.90
N GLY A 22 -22.84 -18.27 13.64
CA GLY A 22 -22.97 -17.30 14.74
C GLY A 22 -23.37 -15.89 14.29
N PRO A 23 -23.10 -14.85 15.09
CA PRO A 23 -23.53 -13.48 14.85
C PRO A 23 -22.61 -12.67 13.93
N SER A 24 -21.65 -13.31 13.27
CA SER A 24 -20.69 -12.62 12.41
C SER A 24 -21.35 -12.10 11.14
N TYR A 25 -21.13 -10.83 10.82
CA TYR A 25 -21.65 -10.17 9.62
C TYR A 25 -20.55 -9.48 8.81
N MET A 26 -19.33 -9.50 9.30
CA MET A 26 -18.17 -8.92 8.65
C MET A 26 -16.91 -9.71 9.04
N LYS A 27 -16.00 -9.81 8.12
CA LYS A 27 -14.68 -10.43 8.33
C LYS A 27 -13.58 -9.40 8.16
N VAL A 28 -12.59 -9.45 9.04
CA VAL A 28 -11.42 -8.58 9.01
C VAL A 28 -10.16 -9.39 9.25
N VAL A 29 -9.16 -9.20 8.40
CA VAL A 29 -7.82 -9.76 8.60
C VAL A 29 -6.89 -8.63 9.03
N LEU A 30 -6.11 -8.90 10.06
CA LEU A 30 -5.05 -8.02 10.51
C LEU A 30 -3.70 -8.66 10.20
N SER A 31 -2.84 -7.94 9.52
CA SER A 31 -1.45 -8.35 9.32
C SER A 31 -0.50 -7.19 9.55
N GLN A 32 0.77 -7.51 9.73
CA GLN A 32 1.80 -6.47 9.82
C GLN A 32 1.92 -5.75 8.48
N THR A 33 2.08 -6.48 7.39
CA THR A 33 2.40 -5.95 6.06
C THR A 33 1.20 -5.91 5.13
N ASN A 34 1.25 -4.99 4.18
CA ASN A 34 0.34 -4.89 3.06
C ASN A 34 0.66 -5.93 1.97
N PHE A 35 -0.26 -6.20 1.05
CA PHE A 35 -0.07 -7.06 -0.13
C PHE A 35 0.57 -6.35 -1.33
N ALA A 36 0.86 -5.07 -1.23
CA ALA A 36 1.47 -4.28 -2.28
C ALA A 36 2.43 -3.24 -1.70
N SER A 37 3.46 -2.90 -2.45
CA SER A 37 4.43 -1.87 -2.08
C SER A 37 3.96 -0.50 -2.59
N VAL A 38 3.26 0.26 -1.74
CA VAL A 38 2.74 1.59 -2.10
C VAL A 38 3.64 2.66 -1.50
N HIS A 39 4.81 2.82 -2.07
CA HIS A 39 5.67 3.98 -1.83
C HIS A 39 6.65 4.22 -2.98
N THR A 40 7.17 5.44 -3.04
CA THR A 40 8.11 5.88 -4.08
C THR A 40 9.39 6.43 -3.45
N ILE A 41 10.45 6.39 -4.23
CA ILE A 41 11.78 6.90 -3.87
C ILE A 41 12.35 7.71 -5.03
N PRO A 42 13.32 8.61 -4.79
CA PRO A 42 13.98 9.34 -5.85
C PRO A 42 14.50 8.45 -6.98
N GLU A 43 14.39 8.90 -8.22
CA GLU A 43 14.84 8.15 -9.40
C GLU A 43 16.33 7.80 -9.35
N ASP A 44 17.15 8.70 -8.82
CA ASP A 44 18.59 8.55 -8.66
C ASP A 44 18.99 7.71 -7.43
N ALA A 45 18.04 7.23 -6.65
CA ALA A 45 18.34 6.37 -5.51
C ALA A 45 19.09 5.11 -5.94
N MET A 46 20.24 4.86 -5.30
CA MET A 46 21.12 3.72 -5.60
C MET A 46 20.48 2.36 -5.32
N SER A 47 19.48 2.33 -4.45
CA SER A 47 18.69 1.15 -4.10
C SER A 47 17.28 1.29 -4.66
N GLY A 48 16.66 0.16 -5.03
CA GLY A 48 15.22 0.09 -5.30
C GLY A 48 14.37 -0.05 -4.04
N ALA A 49 15.02 -0.16 -2.89
CA ALA A 49 14.40 -0.44 -1.60
C ALA A 49 14.23 0.84 -0.76
N VAL A 50 14.02 0.64 0.51
CA VAL A 50 13.78 1.68 1.52
C VAL A 50 14.93 2.67 1.65
N LEU A 51 14.61 3.95 1.72
CA LEU A 51 15.55 5.02 2.08
C LEU A 51 15.18 5.62 3.44
N PRO A 52 16.10 5.61 4.41
CA PRO A 52 15.79 6.09 5.77
C PRO A 52 15.57 7.61 5.86
N GLY A 53 16.01 8.37 4.93
CA GLY A 53 15.92 9.83 4.96
C GLY A 53 15.36 10.42 3.67
N LEU A 54 14.07 10.20 3.40
CA LEU A 54 13.43 10.84 2.26
C LEU A 54 13.29 12.34 2.49
N PRO A 55 13.71 13.20 1.56
CA PRO A 55 13.44 14.62 1.64
C PRO A 55 11.92 14.85 1.58
N VAL A 56 11.43 15.74 2.42
CA VAL A 56 10.06 16.23 2.35
C VAL A 56 10.04 17.36 1.33
N PRO A 57 9.21 17.32 0.29
CA PRO A 57 9.13 18.39 -0.69
C PRO A 57 8.46 19.63 -0.11
N GLU A 58 8.70 20.75 -0.74
CA GLU A 58 8.05 22.02 -0.36
C GLU A 58 6.53 21.95 -0.60
N PRO A 59 5.72 22.73 0.15
CA PRO A 59 4.28 22.74 -0.05
C PRO A 59 3.89 23.06 -1.50
N GLY A 60 3.07 22.21 -2.07
CA GLY A 60 2.62 22.35 -3.45
C GLY A 60 3.53 21.72 -4.50
N ASP A 61 4.70 21.22 -4.12
CA ASP A 61 5.57 20.50 -5.04
C ASP A 61 5.04 19.09 -5.31
N TYR A 62 5.13 18.70 -6.57
CA TYR A 62 4.97 17.31 -7.00
C TYR A 62 6.31 16.79 -7.49
N VAL A 63 6.74 15.67 -6.95
CA VAL A 63 8.04 15.08 -7.28
C VAL A 63 7.91 14.20 -8.51
N LEU A 64 8.23 14.74 -9.67
CA LEU A 64 8.11 14.04 -10.96
C LEU A 64 9.18 12.97 -11.20
N GLY A 65 10.25 12.99 -10.44
CA GLY A 65 11.37 12.08 -10.63
C GLY A 65 11.37 10.87 -9.74
N ASP A 66 10.27 10.54 -9.08
CA ASP A 66 10.20 9.35 -8.26
C ASP A 66 10.00 8.09 -9.09
N LYS A 67 10.54 6.99 -8.60
CA LYS A 67 10.25 5.64 -9.07
C LYS A 67 9.55 4.84 -7.98
N ILE A 68 8.78 3.83 -8.38
CA ILE A 68 8.11 2.93 -7.43
C ILE A 68 9.18 2.05 -6.77
N ALA A 69 9.14 1.97 -5.45
CA ALA A 69 10.07 1.18 -4.67
C ALA A 69 9.62 -0.29 -4.56
N ALA A 70 10.59 -1.19 -4.42
CA ALA A 70 10.37 -2.59 -4.09
C ALA A 70 10.89 -2.83 -2.67
N ASP A 71 10.01 -2.70 -1.68
CA ASP A 71 10.34 -2.91 -0.28
C ASP A 71 9.94 -4.32 0.17
N MET A 72 10.92 -5.19 0.26
CA MET A 72 10.71 -6.58 0.67
C MET A 72 10.51 -6.75 2.18
N ASP A 73 10.87 -5.75 2.97
CA ASP A 73 10.80 -5.82 4.43
C ASP A 73 9.40 -5.44 4.93
N SER A 74 8.86 -4.36 4.43
CA SER A 74 7.58 -3.82 4.90
C SER A 74 6.36 -4.21 4.05
N ASN A 75 6.55 -4.62 2.80
CA ASN A 75 5.44 -4.87 1.86
C ASN A 75 5.60 -6.18 1.09
N GLY A 76 6.54 -7.00 1.52
CA GLY A 76 6.93 -8.18 0.78
C GLY A 76 6.16 -9.43 1.18
N TRP A 77 4.85 -9.47 0.95
CA TRP A 77 4.18 -10.76 0.94
C TRP A 77 4.85 -11.65 -0.10
N PRO A 78 5.26 -12.88 0.26
CA PRO A 78 5.73 -13.83 -0.73
C PRO A 78 4.71 -13.99 -1.85
N GLN A 79 5.15 -13.77 -3.07
CA GLN A 79 4.27 -13.69 -4.24
C GLN A 79 3.55 -15.00 -4.51
N ASP A 80 4.14 -16.13 -4.09
CA ASP A 80 3.56 -17.47 -4.21
C ASP A 80 2.26 -17.67 -3.43
N ARG A 81 2.03 -16.89 -2.35
CA ARG A 81 0.82 -16.99 -1.52
C ARG A 81 -0.07 -15.76 -1.58
N ARG A 82 0.42 -14.68 -2.15
CA ARG A 82 -0.31 -13.42 -2.23
C ARG A 82 -1.67 -13.59 -2.90
N ASP A 83 -1.70 -14.13 -4.08
CA ASP A 83 -2.92 -14.23 -4.88
C ASP A 83 -3.92 -15.23 -4.30
N GLU A 84 -3.44 -16.32 -3.72
CA GLU A 84 -4.28 -17.27 -3.01
C GLU A 84 -5.00 -16.61 -1.82
N VAL A 85 -4.26 -15.83 -1.01
CA VAL A 85 -4.84 -15.12 0.14
C VAL A 85 -5.81 -14.05 -0.32
N LEU A 86 -5.45 -13.24 -1.31
CA LEU A 86 -6.35 -12.21 -1.85
C LEU A 86 -7.65 -12.81 -2.41
N THR A 87 -7.57 -13.96 -3.07
CA THR A 87 -8.74 -14.69 -3.56
C THR A 87 -9.65 -15.14 -2.40
N LEU A 88 -9.07 -15.66 -1.32
CA LEU A 88 -9.83 -16.03 -0.13
C LEU A 88 -10.50 -14.82 0.53
N LEU A 89 -9.78 -13.71 0.68
CA LEU A 89 -10.34 -12.50 1.26
C LEU A 89 -11.48 -11.92 0.41
N GLN A 90 -11.34 -11.96 -0.90
CA GLN A 90 -12.38 -11.51 -1.82
C GLN A 90 -13.63 -12.40 -1.72
N SER A 91 -13.47 -13.72 -1.66
CA SER A 91 -14.58 -14.68 -1.62
C SER A 91 -15.53 -14.45 -0.45
N CYS A 92 -15.04 -13.92 0.66
CA CYS A 92 -15.83 -13.58 1.84
C CYS A 92 -15.98 -12.07 2.07
N SER A 93 -15.60 -11.23 1.12
CA SER A 93 -15.61 -9.76 1.21
C SER A 93 -14.92 -9.24 2.48
N ALA A 94 -13.83 -9.88 2.86
CA ALA A 94 -13.09 -9.48 4.05
C ALA A 94 -12.28 -8.20 3.80
N PHE A 95 -12.23 -7.34 4.81
CA PHE A 95 -11.30 -6.21 4.85
C PHE A 95 -9.94 -6.65 5.37
N HIS A 96 -8.89 -6.15 4.75
CA HIS A 96 -7.55 -6.28 5.27
C HIS A 96 -7.08 -4.97 5.89
N ILE A 97 -6.58 -5.04 7.11
CA ILE A 97 -5.97 -3.91 7.81
C ILE A 97 -4.49 -4.23 8.04
N ALA A 98 -3.64 -3.36 7.58
CA ALA A 98 -2.19 -3.52 7.66
C ALA A 98 -1.51 -2.28 8.26
N GLY A 99 -0.23 -2.40 8.55
CA GLY A 99 0.64 -1.33 9.02
C GLY A 99 1.96 -1.32 8.28
N ASP A 100 3.05 -1.09 9.00
CA ASP A 100 4.45 -1.22 8.60
C ASP A 100 4.92 -0.30 7.44
N GLN A 101 4.09 -0.03 6.47
CA GLN A 101 4.39 0.81 5.31
C GLN A 101 4.72 2.27 5.68
N HIS A 102 4.38 2.73 6.89
CA HIS A 102 4.55 4.10 7.38
C HIS A 102 3.84 5.18 6.52
N LEU A 103 2.98 4.78 5.62
CA LEU A 103 2.15 5.64 4.79
C LEU A 103 0.71 5.12 4.85
N ALA A 104 -0.22 5.98 5.25
CA ALA A 104 -1.62 5.57 5.25
C ALA A 104 -2.14 5.52 3.81
N THR A 105 -2.71 4.38 3.46
CA THR A 105 -3.27 4.16 2.13
C THR A 105 -4.57 3.39 2.18
N VAL A 106 -5.40 3.59 1.16
CA VAL A 106 -6.54 2.75 0.84
C VAL A 106 -6.33 2.23 -0.56
N VAL A 107 -6.20 0.92 -0.69
CA VAL A 107 -5.93 0.28 -1.97
C VAL A 107 -6.89 -0.88 -2.23
N CYS A 108 -7.21 -1.11 -3.49
CA CYS A 108 -7.80 -2.34 -3.96
C CYS A 108 -6.75 -3.14 -4.73
N HIS A 109 -6.56 -4.39 -4.39
CA HIS A 109 -5.58 -5.23 -5.07
C HIS A 109 -6.15 -5.79 -6.37
N GLY A 110 -5.24 -6.16 -7.28
CA GLY A 110 -5.56 -6.89 -8.49
C GLY A 110 -4.74 -8.16 -8.60
N ILE A 111 -5.35 -9.20 -9.16
CA ILE A 111 -4.73 -10.48 -9.52
C ILE A 111 -4.63 -10.56 -11.04
N GLU A 112 -5.73 -10.71 -11.72
CA GLU A 112 -5.79 -10.73 -13.19
C GLU A 112 -6.04 -9.33 -13.78
N GLU A 113 -6.92 -8.56 -13.13
CA GLU A 113 -7.30 -7.21 -13.52
C GLU A 113 -7.07 -6.23 -12.37
N PHE A 114 -7.08 -4.93 -12.65
CA PHE A 114 -7.03 -3.93 -11.59
C PHE A 114 -8.34 -3.92 -10.80
N GLY A 115 -8.23 -3.96 -9.47
CA GLY A 115 -9.38 -3.86 -8.59
C GLY A 115 -10.25 -5.12 -8.49
N ASP A 116 -9.78 -6.26 -8.96
CA ASP A 116 -10.50 -7.52 -8.94
C ASP A 116 -10.32 -8.35 -7.65
N ALA A 117 -9.64 -7.80 -6.64
CA ALA A 117 -9.37 -8.49 -5.39
C ALA A 117 -9.75 -7.66 -4.15
N ALA A 118 -9.28 -8.07 -2.97
CA ALA A 118 -9.66 -7.47 -1.70
C ALA A 118 -9.06 -6.06 -1.48
N PHE A 119 -9.72 -5.29 -0.61
CA PHE A 119 -9.23 -3.99 -0.15
C PHE A 119 -8.26 -4.13 1.02
N THR A 120 -7.24 -3.28 1.03
CA THR A 120 -6.36 -3.05 2.19
C THR A 120 -6.43 -1.61 2.65
N PHE A 121 -6.58 -1.45 3.97
CA PHE A 121 -6.45 -0.18 4.68
C PHE A 121 -5.15 -0.22 5.46
N THR A 122 -4.17 0.59 5.07
CA THR A 122 -2.89 0.66 5.75
C THR A 122 -2.85 1.86 6.68
N GLY A 123 -2.56 1.62 7.95
CA GLY A 123 -2.39 2.69 8.95
C GLY A 123 -0.96 3.25 8.91
N PRO A 124 -0.77 4.55 9.23
CA PRO A 124 0.55 5.11 9.44
C PRO A 124 1.11 4.65 10.78
N ALA A 125 2.43 4.74 10.95
CA ALA A 125 3.06 4.54 12.25
C ALA A 125 2.61 5.62 13.25
N LEU A 126 2.31 5.21 14.49
CA LEU A 126 1.82 6.12 15.52
C LEU A 126 2.94 6.86 16.26
N ASN A 127 4.10 6.23 16.41
CA ASN A 127 5.18 6.68 17.28
C ASN A 127 6.57 6.59 16.67
N ASN A 128 6.68 6.26 15.41
CA ASN A 128 7.95 6.12 14.72
C ASN A 128 7.95 6.98 13.46
N ILE A 129 8.98 7.79 13.32
CA ILE A 129 9.14 8.67 12.16
C ILE A 129 10.04 7.94 11.15
N TRP A 130 9.42 7.41 10.13
CA TRP A 130 10.10 6.84 8.99
C TRP A 130 9.44 7.37 7.74
N PRO A 131 9.97 8.44 7.11
CA PRO A 131 9.30 9.12 6.01
C PRO A 131 8.99 8.18 4.85
N ARG A 132 7.76 8.20 4.41
CA ARG A 132 7.28 7.54 3.20
C ARG A 132 6.46 8.50 2.40
N ARG A 133 6.47 8.32 1.08
CA ARG A 133 5.71 9.15 0.15
C ARG A 133 5.23 8.30 -1.03
N TRP A 134 4.15 8.75 -1.63
CA TRP A 134 3.59 8.17 -2.82
C TRP A 134 3.46 9.25 -3.89
N TRP A 135 4.45 9.32 -4.76
CA TRP A 135 4.46 10.14 -5.97
C TRP A 135 4.77 9.25 -7.15
N PRO A 136 3.77 8.48 -7.63
CA PRO A 136 3.98 7.52 -8.69
C PRO A 136 4.38 8.24 -9.98
N PRO A 137 5.20 7.58 -10.82
CA PRO A 137 5.56 8.12 -12.11
C PRO A 137 4.34 8.17 -13.01
N VAL A 138 3.85 9.38 -13.27
CA VAL A 138 2.76 9.64 -14.20
C VAL A 138 3.27 10.50 -15.33
N SER A 139 2.76 10.31 -16.54
CA SER A 139 3.15 11.16 -17.65
C SER A 139 2.58 12.58 -17.43
N ARG A 140 3.37 13.59 -17.78
CA ARG A 140 2.93 14.99 -17.72
C ARG A 140 1.65 15.28 -18.53
N GLN A 141 1.35 14.40 -19.49
CA GLN A 141 0.18 14.54 -20.35
C GLN A 141 -1.08 13.97 -19.69
N GLU A 142 -0.92 13.04 -18.75
CA GLU A 142 -2.03 12.31 -18.14
C GLU A 142 -2.49 12.94 -16.82
N ALA A 143 -1.61 13.67 -16.13
CA ALA A 143 -1.94 14.29 -14.86
C ALA A 143 -1.39 15.72 -14.78
N PRO A 144 -2.26 16.73 -14.78
CA PRO A 144 -1.89 18.10 -14.44
C PRO A 144 -1.26 18.14 -13.04
N LEU A 145 -0.18 18.89 -12.87
CA LEU A 145 0.60 18.99 -11.62
C LEU A 145 -0.20 19.45 -10.41
N ASP A 146 -1.34 20.09 -10.61
CA ASP A 146 -2.27 20.58 -9.60
C ASP A 146 -3.44 19.63 -9.33
N SER A 147 -3.45 18.48 -10.00
CA SER A 147 -4.53 17.51 -9.86
C SER A 147 -4.30 16.59 -8.67
N ASP A 148 -5.25 16.57 -7.74
CA ASP A 148 -5.28 15.62 -6.62
C ASP A 148 -5.35 14.15 -7.09
N ARG A 149 -5.69 13.93 -8.35
CA ARG A 149 -5.82 12.61 -8.96
C ARG A 149 -4.48 11.96 -9.33
N THR A 150 -3.38 12.69 -9.26
CA THR A 150 -2.04 12.15 -9.57
C THR A 150 -1.57 11.05 -8.63
N TYR A 151 -2.19 10.96 -7.46
CA TYR A 151 -1.83 9.98 -6.43
C TYR A 151 -2.72 8.74 -6.44
N THR A 152 -3.83 8.77 -7.16
CA THR A 152 -4.83 7.72 -7.23
C THR A 152 -4.91 7.09 -8.61
N GLY A 153 -5.50 5.90 -8.69
CA GLY A 153 -5.66 5.16 -9.94
C GLY A 153 -4.90 3.84 -9.94
N ASP A 154 -4.68 3.32 -11.13
CA ASP A 154 -4.12 2.00 -11.38
C ASP A 154 -2.62 2.06 -11.58
N PHE A 155 -1.89 1.27 -10.78
CA PHE A 155 -0.44 1.19 -10.82
C PHE A 155 0.04 -0.25 -10.68
N PHE A 156 1.25 -0.50 -11.15
CA PHE A 156 2.01 -1.68 -10.77
C PHE A 156 2.96 -1.31 -9.62
N ASP A 157 2.99 -2.11 -8.58
CA ASP A 157 3.96 -1.93 -7.50
C ASP A 157 5.38 -2.36 -7.91
N GLY A 158 6.35 -2.23 -7.02
CA GLY A 158 7.74 -2.59 -7.28
C GLY A 158 8.00 -4.09 -7.53
N PHE A 159 7.00 -4.93 -7.30
CA PHE A 159 7.02 -6.38 -7.58
C PHE A 159 6.19 -6.75 -8.82
N GLY A 160 5.58 -5.78 -9.47
CA GLY A 160 4.72 -5.99 -10.63
C GLY A 160 3.27 -6.37 -10.28
N ASN A 161 2.87 -6.23 -9.02
CA ASN A 161 1.47 -6.48 -8.62
C ASN A 161 0.57 -5.34 -9.04
N ARG A 162 -0.62 -5.66 -9.50
CA ARG A 162 -1.66 -4.66 -9.79
C ARG A 162 -2.22 -4.10 -8.48
N VAL A 163 -2.33 -2.80 -8.41
CA VAL A 163 -2.93 -2.09 -7.29
C VAL A 163 -3.68 -0.86 -7.78
N THR A 164 -4.92 -0.72 -7.35
CA THR A 164 -5.69 0.52 -7.52
C THR A 164 -5.61 1.32 -6.25
N VAL A 165 -4.93 2.45 -6.29
CA VAL A 165 -4.77 3.35 -5.14
C VAL A 165 -5.97 4.31 -5.10
N HIS A 166 -6.78 4.21 -4.04
CA HIS A 166 -7.93 5.08 -3.81
C HIS A 166 -7.59 6.30 -2.98
N ALA A 167 -6.63 6.17 -2.07
CA ALA A 167 -6.13 7.26 -1.25
C ALA A 167 -4.70 6.97 -0.77
N ALA A 168 -3.90 8.02 -0.68
CA ALA A 168 -2.59 8.00 -0.04
C ALA A 168 -2.40 9.30 0.74
N ALA A 169 -2.07 9.18 2.04
CA ALA A 169 -1.88 10.33 2.91
C ALA A 169 -0.44 10.82 2.85
N ASN A 170 -0.07 11.47 1.76
CA ASN A 170 1.24 12.07 1.60
C ASN A 170 1.45 13.21 2.61
N PRO A 171 2.64 13.27 3.27
CA PRO A 171 2.98 14.42 4.07
C PRO A 171 3.19 15.63 3.15
N ARG A 172 2.48 16.73 3.42
CA ARG A 172 2.87 18.04 2.91
C ARG A 172 3.83 18.67 3.89
N ALA A 173 4.89 19.26 3.38
CA ALA A 173 5.72 20.16 4.18
C ALA A 173 4.91 21.43 4.47
N SER A 174 4.29 21.47 5.64
CA SER A 174 3.49 22.61 6.10
C SER A 174 4.27 23.55 7.02
N GLY A 175 5.59 23.37 7.14
CA GLY A 175 6.43 24.03 8.13
C GLY A 175 6.23 23.49 9.55
N LEU A 176 5.51 22.41 9.70
CA LEU A 176 5.32 21.73 10.97
C LEU A 176 6.39 20.68 11.17
N GLU A 177 6.71 20.41 12.43
CA GLU A 177 7.56 19.28 12.79
C GLU A 177 7.00 17.98 12.17
N PRO A 178 7.86 17.08 11.67
CA PRO A 178 7.45 15.82 11.04
C PRO A 178 6.52 14.96 11.90
N SER A 179 6.59 15.12 13.23
CA SER A 179 5.72 14.45 14.19
C SER A 179 4.28 14.96 14.19
N ILE A 180 4.01 16.12 13.56
CA ILE A 180 2.69 16.75 13.54
C ILE A 180 2.28 17.01 12.09
N ILE A 181 2.03 15.94 11.36
CA ILE A 181 1.51 16.06 10.00
C ILE A 181 0.01 16.30 10.09
N ARG A 182 -0.40 17.55 9.98
CA ARG A 182 -1.82 17.95 10.01
C ARG A 182 -2.43 18.01 8.62
N ASP A 183 -1.62 18.44 7.65
CA ASP A 183 -2.08 18.56 6.27
C ASP A 183 -1.75 17.27 5.53
N ARG A 184 -2.78 16.60 5.08
CA ARG A 184 -2.69 15.40 4.29
C ARG A 184 -3.29 15.68 2.94
N VAL A 185 -2.59 15.30 1.91
CA VAL A 185 -3.19 15.21 0.59
C VAL A 185 -3.81 13.83 0.50
N THR A 186 -5.10 13.80 0.50
CA THR A 186 -5.84 12.63 0.05
C THR A 186 -5.97 12.74 -1.45
N GLY A 187 -5.35 11.81 -2.17
CA GLY A 187 -5.58 11.70 -3.60
C GLY A 187 -7.00 11.19 -3.87
#